data_9dadab7fa6623b9d425536dbbe4ca79d
#
_entry.id   9dadab7fa6623b9d425536dbbe4ca79d
#
_cell.length_a   1.000
_cell.length_b   1.000
_cell.length_c   1.000
_cell.angle_alpha   90.00
_cell.angle_beta   90.00
_cell.angle_gamma   90.00
#
_symmetry.space_group_name_H-M   'P 1'
#
loop_
_entity.id
_entity.type
_entity.pdbx_description
1 polymer ?
#
loop_
_entity_poly.entity_id
_entity_poly.type
_entity_poly.pdbx_seq_one_letter_code
_entity_poly.pdbx_strand_id
1 'polypeptide(L)'
;MELNHKWIQVIGIGDDGMASLTQALIKLVLNADLLVGGERHLAFFPQFQKDKIDIKGPLSTVVDRIKQEGLGKRVVVLASGDPNFFGIGPYLVKQFGSSEVEILPNLSSIQLVCARSNESWHDATWISLHGRSMTGLAQRVQAADKVLIVTDPMNTPSAIARYLLAYEMNEYEAFIGEHLGGPNEKTGWYTLEQLIDGTFAELNIVLLKRVHNVVSHYPLGVDDEQFSQRKPDRGLITKREIRVLSLAQLQLQPGHVLWDIGACTGSVSIEAILHTPLLRVYAIEKNADDLINLRENQVKFRTDFVAVNGRAPAGLDEFEDPNAVFIGGSGGELKELLQLCAQRLRAGGRIVVNAATIETLATAYETLRSLQFTVSVSLVQTARSKAILQLTRFEGMNPVYLVTGVQSENGDGDHGE
;
A
#
# COMPACT_ATOMS: atom_id res chain seq x y z
N MET A 1 -13.49 25.50 36.67
CA MET A 1 -14.00 24.62 35.63
C MET A 1 -13.32 23.27 35.88
N GLU A 2 -13.94 22.36 36.62
CA GLU A 2 -13.48 20.99 36.73
C GLU A 2 -13.58 20.36 35.35
N LEU A 3 -12.45 20.07 34.75
CA LEU A 3 -12.36 19.23 33.55
C LEU A 3 -12.98 17.88 33.94
N ASN A 4 -14.12 17.56 33.35
CA ASN A 4 -14.75 16.25 33.47
C ASN A 4 -13.79 15.26 32.79
N HIS A 5 -12.78 14.79 33.55
CA HIS A 5 -11.77 13.90 33.05
C HIS A 5 -12.44 12.57 32.69
N LYS A 6 -12.32 12.19 31.41
CA LYS A 6 -12.74 10.88 30.94
C LYS A 6 -11.93 9.81 31.70
N TRP A 7 -12.50 8.65 31.93
CA TRP A 7 -11.89 7.66 32.80
C TRP A 7 -10.66 6.96 32.18
N ILE A 8 -10.50 7.02 30.82
CA ILE A 8 -9.29 6.57 30.11
C ILE A 8 -8.57 7.81 29.55
N GLN A 9 -7.32 8.01 29.97
CA GLN A 9 -6.45 9.06 29.47
C GLN A 9 -5.27 8.44 28.72
N VAL A 10 -5.13 8.75 27.42
CA VAL A 10 -4.02 8.27 26.60
C VAL A 10 -3.00 9.39 26.49
N ILE A 11 -1.88 9.22 27.16
CA ILE A 11 -0.83 10.25 27.29
C ILE A 11 0.35 9.88 26.38
N GLY A 12 0.68 10.82 25.49
CA GLY A 12 1.90 10.75 24.69
C GLY A 12 3.14 11.01 25.53
N ILE A 13 4.19 10.19 25.34
CA ILE A 13 5.46 10.30 26.08
C ILE A 13 6.65 10.19 25.12
N GLY A 14 7.67 11.04 25.35
CA GLY A 14 8.93 11.01 24.60
C GLY A 14 9.89 9.92 25.09
N ASP A 15 11.02 9.77 24.41
CA ASP A 15 12.08 8.83 24.79
C ASP A 15 12.91 9.30 26.00
N ASP A 16 12.78 10.57 26.37
CA ASP A 16 13.26 11.15 27.63
C ASP A 16 12.32 10.88 28.82
N GLY A 17 11.25 10.11 28.61
CA GLY A 17 10.34 9.67 29.65
C GLY A 17 9.62 10.81 30.35
N MET A 18 9.69 10.86 31.67
CA MET A 18 9.01 11.88 32.49
C MET A 18 9.44 13.32 32.13
N ALA A 19 10.65 13.53 31.61
CA ALA A 19 11.13 14.85 31.22
C ALA A 19 10.36 15.47 30.06
N SER A 20 9.75 14.65 29.21
CA SER A 20 8.88 15.10 28.12
C SER A 20 7.50 15.56 28.56
N LEU A 21 7.12 15.29 29.82
CA LEU A 21 5.80 15.56 30.35
C LEU A 21 5.74 16.85 31.19
N THR A 22 4.62 17.55 31.08
CA THR A 22 4.33 18.64 32.00
C THR A 22 4.05 18.10 33.42
N GLN A 23 4.24 18.91 34.42
CA GLN A 23 3.93 18.55 35.80
C GLN A 23 2.46 18.11 35.99
N ALA A 24 1.55 18.66 35.20
CA ALA A 24 0.14 18.27 35.24
C ALA A 24 -0.05 16.83 34.72
N LEU A 25 0.61 16.46 33.63
CA LEU A 25 0.55 15.10 33.06
C LEU A 25 1.23 14.08 33.96
N ILE A 26 2.37 14.43 34.57
CA ILE A 26 3.04 13.58 35.59
C ILE A 26 2.09 13.29 36.77
N LYS A 27 1.39 14.31 37.28
CA LYS A 27 0.39 14.12 38.32
C LYS A 27 -0.77 13.24 37.89
N LEU A 28 -1.25 13.35 36.65
CA LEU A 28 -2.28 12.46 36.13
C LEU A 28 -1.82 11.00 36.13
N VAL A 29 -0.60 10.72 35.65
CA VAL A 29 -0.03 9.37 35.67
C VAL A 29 0.10 8.83 37.08
N LEU A 30 0.70 9.60 38.02
CA LEU A 30 0.91 9.16 39.37
C LEU A 30 -0.38 8.95 40.18
N ASN A 31 -1.45 9.69 39.85
CA ASN A 31 -2.76 9.57 40.49
C ASN A 31 -3.65 8.52 39.82
N ALA A 32 -3.26 7.93 38.71
CA ALA A 32 -4.01 6.85 38.07
C ALA A 32 -4.19 5.67 39.01
N ASP A 33 -5.23 4.87 38.78
CA ASP A 33 -5.48 3.63 39.55
C ASP A 33 -4.96 2.41 38.76
N LEU A 34 -4.85 2.56 37.42
CA LEU A 34 -4.29 1.56 36.54
C LEU A 34 -3.41 2.26 35.47
N LEU A 35 -2.17 1.79 35.33
CA LEU A 35 -1.23 2.29 34.33
C LEU A 35 -0.99 1.24 33.25
N VAL A 36 -1.22 1.62 31.99
CA VAL A 36 -1.08 0.75 30.81
C VAL A 36 0.01 1.31 29.91
N GLY A 37 0.90 0.47 29.38
CA GLY A 37 1.94 0.93 28.46
C GLY A 37 2.88 -0.21 28.08
N GLY A 38 3.70 -0.02 27.05
CA GLY A 38 4.78 -0.95 26.76
C GLY A 38 5.83 -0.93 27.89
N GLU A 39 6.61 -1.99 27.98
CA GLU A 39 7.63 -2.17 29.05
C GLU A 39 8.53 -0.93 29.24
N ARG A 40 9.02 -0.35 28.13
CA ARG A 40 9.82 0.87 28.14
C ARG A 40 9.08 2.05 28.80
N HIS A 41 7.81 2.27 28.45
CA HIS A 41 7.01 3.37 28.98
C HIS A 41 6.72 3.18 30.47
N LEU A 42 6.41 1.95 30.88
CA LEU A 42 6.16 1.62 32.29
C LEU A 42 7.42 1.79 33.14
N ALA A 43 8.61 1.56 32.57
CA ALA A 43 9.89 1.74 33.22
C ALA A 43 10.21 3.21 33.55
N PHE A 44 9.62 4.17 32.85
CA PHE A 44 9.75 5.60 33.15
C PHE A 44 9.08 6.01 34.49
N PHE A 45 8.19 5.15 35.03
CA PHE A 45 7.47 5.41 36.29
C PHE A 45 7.74 4.31 37.33
N PRO A 46 9.00 4.19 37.83
CA PRO A 46 9.33 3.19 38.82
C PRO A 46 8.63 3.43 40.18
N GLN A 47 8.27 4.69 40.47
CA GLN A 47 7.55 5.09 41.68
C GLN A 47 6.05 4.76 41.64
N PHE A 48 5.47 4.37 40.50
CA PHE A 48 4.07 3.97 40.41
C PHE A 48 3.90 2.56 40.99
N GLN A 49 3.19 2.46 42.16
CA GLN A 49 3.09 1.23 42.92
C GLN A 49 1.76 0.48 42.76
N LYS A 50 0.81 1.05 41.97
CA LYS A 50 -0.49 0.42 41.75
C LYS A 50 -0.41 -0.54 40.52
N ASP A 51 -1.59 -1.03 40.06
CA ASP A 51 -1.70 -2.02 39.00
C ASP A 51 -1.12 -1.51 37.69
N LYS A 52 -0.39 -2.37 36.97
CA LYS A 52 0.18 -2.10 35.64
C LYS A 52 -0.25 -3.16 34.63
N ILE A 53 -0.58 -2.74 33.43
CA ILE A 53 -0.77 -3.62 32.27
C ILE A 53 0.33 -3.34 31.25
N ASP A 54 1.16 -4.34 30.99
CA ASP A 54 2.13 -4.30 29.92
C ASP A 54 1.45 -4.63 28.58
N ILE A 55 1.68 -3.77 27.56
CA ILE A 55 1.20 -3.99 26.21
C ILE A 55 2.09 -5.02 25.52
N LYS A 56 1.73 -6.30 25.67
CA LYS A 56 2.35 -7.43 24.97
C LYS A 56 1.31 -8.19 24.16
N GLY A 57 1.66 -8.50 22.91
CA GLY A 57 0.76 -9.24 22.01
C GLY A 57 -0.38 -8.41 21.41
N PRO A 58 -1.51 -9.04 21.03
CA PRO A 58 -2.61 -8.38 20.36
C PRO A 58 -3.27 -7.28 21.19
N LEU A 59 -3.55 -6.13 20.58
CA LEU A 59 -4.21 -5.01 21.27
C LEU A 59 -5.60 -5.34 21.81
N SER A 60 -6.30 -6.32 21.20
CA SER A 60 -7.59 -6.82 21.72
C SER A 60 -7.49 -7.34 23.13
N THR A 61 -6.44 -8.10 23.45
CA THR A 61 -6.19 -8.63 24.80
C THR A 61 -5.97 -7.50 25.81
N VAL A 62 -5.27 -6.43 25.40
CA VAL A 62 -5.05 -5.24 26.26
C VAL A 62 -6.38 -4.53 26.54
N VAL A 63 -7.22 -4.38 25.50
CA VAL A 63 -8.56 -3.79 25.66
C VAL A 63 -9.42 -4.61 26.60
N ASP A 64 -9.42 -5.94 26.47
CA ASP A 64 -10.21 -6.83 27.35
C ASP A 64 -9.74 -6.71 28.82
N ARG A 65 -8.44 -6.61 29.04
CA ARG A 65 -7.89 -6.37 30.39
C ARG A 65 -8.30 -4.99 30.91
N ILE A 66 -8.23 -3.93 30.09
CA ILE A 66 -8.69 -2.60 30.51
C ILE A 66 -10.18 -2.63 30.89
N LYS A 67 -11.03 -3.35 30.14
CA LYS A 67 -12.45 -3.52 30.46
C LYS A 67 -12.68 -4.24 31.77
N GLN A 68 -11.87 -5.26 32.07
CA GLN A 68 -12.01 -6.07 33.29
C GLN A 68 -11.43 -5.38 34.51
N GLU A 69 -10.21 -4.85 34.41
CA GLU A 69 -9.42 -4.33 35.51
C GLU A 69 -9.61 -2.81 35.75
N GLY A 70 -10.07 -2.09 34.72
CA GLY A 70 -10.14 -0.62 34.72
C GLY A 70 -11.54 -0.05 35.02
N LEU A 71 -12.59 -0.87 35.08
CA LEU A 71 -13.94 -0.38 35.31
C LEU A 71 -14.05 0.34 36.68
N GLY A 72 -14.54 1.60 36.64
CA GLY A 72 -14.62 2.42 37.85
C GLY A 72 -13.30 2.99 38.38
N LYS A 73 -12.22 2.82 37.60
CA LYS A 73 -10.87 3.32 37.92
C LYS A 73 -10.45 4.43 36.95
N ARG A 74 -9.51 5.26 37.35
CA ARG A 74 -8.80 6.18 36.45
C ARG A 74 -7.69 5.41 35.75
N VAL A 75 -7.83 5.21 34.43
CA VAL A 75 -6.87 4.47 33.62
C VAL A 75 -6.02 5.46 32.83
N VAL A 76 -4.69 5.32 32.92
CA VAL A 76 -3.76 6.05 32.06
C VAL A 76 -3.06 5.06 31.14
N VAL A 77 -3.09 5.35 29.83
CA VAL A 77 -2.39 4.59 28.80
C VAL A 77 -1.24 5.43 28.28
N LEU A 78 -0.02 4.94 28.39
CA LEU A 78 1.17 5.60 27.85
C LEU A 78 1.44 5.14 26.42
N ALA A 79 1.64 6.09 25.51
CA ALA A 79 1.95 5.83 24.11
C ALA A 79 3.11 6.72 23.64
N SER A 80 3.91 6.25 22.68
CA SER A 80 5.02 7.05 22.13
C SER A 80 4.51 8.28 21.39
N GLY A 81 5.07 9.44 21.67
CA GLY A 81 4.81 10.69 20.94
C GLY A 81 3.34 11.10 20.92
N ASP A 82 2.74 11.20 19.74
CA ASP A 82 1.32 11.46 19.59
C ASP A 82 0.53 10.15 19.46
N PRO A 83 -0.37 9.83 20.44
CA PRO A 83 -1.16 8.60 20.42
C PRO A 83 -2.07 8.45 19.19
N ASN A 84 -2.40 9.56 18.50
CA ASN A 84 -3.22 9.54 17.28
C ASN A 84 -2.38 9.29 16.02
N PHE A 85 -1.07 9.47 16.10
CA PHE A 85 -0.20 9.30 14.92
C PHE A 85 0.37 7.89 14.85
N PHE A 86 -0.25 7.02 14.06
CA PHE A 86 0.03 5.57 13.98
C PHE A 86 0.06 4.85 15.34
N GLY A 87 -0.55 5.46 16.36
CA GLY A 87 -0.55 5.00 17.72
C GLY A 87 -1.84 4.30 18.15
N ILE A 88 -1.92 3.97 19.44
CA ILE A 88 -3.03 3.22 20.04
C ILE A 88 -4.32 4.06 20.22
N GLY A 89 -4.22 5.39 20.15
CA GLY A 89 -5.33 6.30 20.45
C GLY A 89 -6.61 6.02 19.66
N PRO A 90 -6.60 6.00 18.31
CA PRO A 90 -7.79 5.73 17.51
C PRO A 90 -8.41 4.35 17.78
N TYR A 91 -7.58 3.36 18.11
CA TYR A 91 -8.07 2.03 18.45
C TYR A 91 -8.84 2.03 19.77
N LEU A 92 -8.32 2.70 20.81
CA LEU A 92 -9.00 2.82 22.09
C LEU A 92 -10.30 3.63 21.97
N VAL A 93 -10.29 4.72 21.21
CA VAL A 93 -11.52 5.50 20.93
C VAL A 93 -12.58 4.64 20.24
N LYS A 94 -12.19 3.78 19.30
CA LYS A 94 -13.11 2.84 18.64
C LYS A 94 -13.70 1.81 19.61
N GLN A 95 -12.93 1.36 20.60
CA GLN A 95 -13.32 0.28 21.52
C GLN A 95 -14.15 0.77 22.72
N PHE A 96 -13.89 1.98 23.20
CA PHE A 96 -14.51 2.52 24.41
C PHE A 96 -15.47 3.69 24.14
N GLY A 97 -15.39 4.32 22.97
CA GLY A 97 -16.15 5.50 22.64
C GLY A 97 -15.41 6.81 22.92
N SER A 98 -15.74 7.85 22.15
CA SER A 98 -15.11 9.18 22.28
C SER A 98 -15.48 9.92 23.57
N SER A 99 -16.57 9.54 24.23
CA SER A 99 -16.98 10.05 25.54
C SER A 99 -16.10 9.58 26.68
N GLU A 100 -15.46 8.42 26.54
CA GLU A 100 -14.73 7.72 27.58
C GLU A 100 -13.21 7.92 27.52
N VAL A 101 -12.70 8.27 26.33
CA VAL A 101 -11.26 8.37 26.05
C VAL A 101 -10.84 9.81 25.82
N GLU A 102 -9.87 10.29 26.57
CA GLU A 102 -9.17 11.57 26.37
C GLU A 102 -7.76 11.31 25.83
N ILE A 103 -7.40 12.02 24.75
CA ILE A 103 -6.05 11.90 24.16
C ILE A 103 -5.26 13.16 24.46
N LEU A 104 -4.11 12.99 25.06
CA LEU A 104 -3.19 14.04 25.49
C LEU A 104 -1.87 13.84 24.74
N PRO A 105 -1.68 14.49 23.56
CA PRO A 105 -0.54 14.23 22.69
C PRO A 105 0.76 14.82 23.22
N ASN A 106 1.88 14.27 22.76
CA ASN A 106 3.22 14.82 22.86
C ASN A 106 3.82 14.98 21.47
N LEU A 107 5.04 15.51 21.36
CA LEU A 107 5.75 15.59 20.08
C LEU A 107 5.96 14.19 19.50
N SER A 108 5.53 14.01 18.27
CA SER A 108 5.75 12.78 17.53
C SER A 108 7.18 12.68 16.99
N SER A 109 7.63 11.47 16.67
CA SER A 109 8.93 11.26 15.99
C SER A 109 9.04 12.04 14.69
N ILE A 110 7.92 12.24 13.97
CA ILE A 110 7.87 13.05 12.74
C ILE A 110 8.21 14.52 13.03
N GLN A 111 7.59 15.11 14.03
CA GLN A 111 7.87 16.49 14.39
C GLN A 111 9.33 16.66 14.83
N LEU A 112 9.84 15.70 15.60
CA LEU A 112 11.22 15.72 16.08
C LEU A 112 12.22 15.54 14.93
N VAL A 113 12.04 14.56 14.03
CA VAL A 113 12.96 14.36 12.91
C VAL A 113 12.98 15.56 11.97
N CYS A 114 11.84 16.17 11.70
CA CYS A 114 11.76 17.38 10.89
C CYS A 114 12.44 18.59 11.56
N ALA A 115 12.27 18.75 12.88
CA ALA A 115 12.97 19.79 13.63
C ALA A 115 14.50 19.59 13.61
N ARG A 116 15.00 18.34 13.68
CA ARG A 116 16.44 18.03 13.64
C ARG A 116 17.05 18.17 12.24
N SER A 117 16.27 17.84 11.21
CA SER A 117 16.70 17.98 9.81
C SER A 117 16.52 19.39 9.25
N ASN A 118 15.86 20.31 9.97
CA ASN A 118 15.40 21.61 9.50
C ASN A 118 14.49 21.52 8.27
N GLU A 119 13.69 20.45 8.17
CA GLU A 119 12.75 20.23 7.10
C GLU A 119 11.31 20.45 7.56
N SER A 120 10.47 20.96 6.65
CA SER A 120 9.03 21.04 6.89
C SER A 120 8.37 19.67 6.74
N TRP A 121 7.36 19.38 7.52
CA TRP A 121 6.61 18.11 7.44
C TRP A 121 5.23 18.25 6.79
N HIS A 122 4.75 19.48 6.53
CA HIS A 122 3.41 19.71 5.98
C HIS A 122 3.27 19.23 4.53
N ASP A 123 4.38 19.21 3.77
CA ASP A 123 4.48 18.80 2.38
C ASP A 123 5.01 17.36 2.22
N ALA A 124 5.19 16.63 3.32
CA ALA A 124 5.72 15.28 3.31
C ALA A 124 4.59 14.23 3.19
N THR A 125 4.88 13.16 2.46
CA THR A 125 4.06 11.94 2.47
C THR A 125 4.49 11.06 3.65
N TRP A 126 3.52 10.48 4.37
CA TRP A 126 3.77 9.66 5.54
C TRP A 126 3.49 8.20 5.26
N ILE A 127 4.47 7.35 5.57
CA ILE A 127 4.39 5.92 5.36
C ILE A 127 4.74 5.21 6.67
N SER A 128 3.88 4.31 7.12
CA SER A 128 4.21 3.39 8.20
C SER A 128 4.53 2.02 7.62
N LEU A 129 5.74 1.55 7.87
CA LEU A 129 6.18 0.19 7.58
C LEU A 129 6.15 -0.69 8.83
N HIS A 130 5.75 -0.13 9.98
CA HIS A 130 5.67 -0.88 11.24
C HIS A 130 4.67 -2.05 11.13
N GLY A 131 5.19 -3.28 11.18
CA GLY A 131 4.42 -4.50 10.99
C GLY A 131 3.81 -4.67 9.60
N ARG A 132 4.38 -4.04 8.56
CA ARG A 132 3.86 -4.07 7.19
C ARG A 132 4.93 -4.45 6.18
N SER A 133 4.52 -5.02 5.04
CA SER A 133 5.41 -5.27 3.92
C SER A 133 5.90 -3.98 3.27
N MET A 134 7.13 -4.00 2.73
CA MET A 134 7.64 -2.95 1.84
C MET A 134 7.04 -3.00 0.43
N THR A 135 6.28 -4.02 0.07
CA THR A 135 5.65 -4.12 -1.26
C THR A 135 4.86 -2.86 -1.58
N GLY A 136 5.14 -2.28 -2.72
CA GLY A 136 4.54 -1.02 -3.15
C GLY A 136 5.19 0.24 -2.56
N LEU A 137 6.31 0.15 -1.87
CA LEU A 137 7.01 1.31 -1.34
C LEU A 137 7.60 2.19 -2.46
N ALA A 138 8.16 1.58 -3.52
CA ALA A 138 8.82 2.30 -4.61
C ALA A 138 7.91 3.35 -5.26
N GLN A 139 6.71 2.97 -5.71
CA GLN A 139 5.77 3.90 -6.34
C GLN A 139 5.25 4.97 -5.37
N ARG A 140 5.13 4.66 -4.08
CA ARG A 140 4.70 5.63 -3.06
C ARG A 140 5.79 6.67 -2.78
N VAL A 141 7.05 6.24 -2.73
CA VAL A 141 8.21 7.13 -2.57
C VAL A 141 8.39 7.99 -3.83
N GLN A 142 8.29 7.37 -5.02
CA GLN A 142 8.42 8.10 -6.29
C GLN A 142 7.38 9.22 -6.46
N ALA A 143 6.19 9.05 -5.91
CA ALA A 143 5.11 10.04 -6.00
C ALA A 143 5.34 11.30 -5.13
N ALA A 144 6.42 11.37 -4.33
CA ALA A 144 6.64 12.45 -3.37
C ALA A 144 8.11 12.92 -3.35
N ASP A 145 8.31 14.22 -3.12
CA ASP A 145 9.64 14.78 -2.95
C ASP A 145 10.20 14.58 -1.54
N LYS A 146 9.32 14.39 -0.58
CA LYS A 146 9.66 14.19 0.82
C LYS A 146 8.78 13.10 1.43
N VAL A 147 9.41 12.09 2.05
CA VAL A 147 8.70 10.95 2.64
C VAL A 147 9.21 10.68 4.04
N LEU A 148 8.29 10.60 4.99
CA LEU A 148 8.55 10.22 6.37
C LEU A 148 8.12 8.77 6.59
N ILE A 149 9.06 7.91 7.00
CA ILE A 149 8.83 6.48 7.13
C ILE A 149 9.02 6.05 8.59
N VAL A 150 7.95 5.54 9.19
CA VAL A 150 8.01 4.85 10.48
C VAL A 150 8.44 3.41 10.23
N THR A 151 9.49 2.99 10.90
CA THR A 151 10.21 1.72 10.72
C THR A 151 9.79 0.65 11.73
N ASP A 152 10.36 -0.53 11.60
CA ASP A 152 10.33 -1.62 12.58
C ASP A 152 11.64 -2.46 12.49
N PRO A 153 11.83 -3.49 13.34
CA PRO A 153 13.06 -4.29 13.31
C PRO A 153 13.35 -5.01 11.99
N MET A 154 12.35 -5.24 11.14
CA MET A 154 12.51 -5.85 9.81
C MET A 154 12.74 -4.79 8.73
N ASN A 155 11.98 -3.70 8.79
CA ASN A 155 12.03 -2.59 7.84
C ASN A 155 12.99 -1.50 8.36
N THR A 156 14.26 -1.86 8.50
CA THR A 156 15.31 -0.95 8.98
C THR A 156 15.69 0.10 7.93
N PRO A 157 16.35 1.21 8.30
CA PRO A 157 16.90 2.18 7.34
C PRO A 157 17.74 1.52 6.25
N SER A 158 18.58 0.52 6.60
CA SER A 158 19.41 -0.23 5.65
C SER A 158 18.58 -1.09 4.70
N ALA A 159 17.50 -1.73 5.20
CA ALA A 159 16.59 -2.53 4.36
C ALA A 159 15.83 -1.63 3.37
N ILE A 160 15.37 -0.47 3.82
CA ILE A 160 14.69 0.54 2.97
C ILE A 160 15.65 1.04 1.88
N ALA A 161 16.89 1.34 2.24
CA ALA A 161 17.90 1.81 1.27
C ALA A 161 18.19 0.76 0.19
N ARG A 162 18.42 -0.51 0.59
CA ARG A 162 18.62 -1.61 -0.37
C ARG A 162 17.41 -1.78 -1.30
N TYR A 163 16.22 -1.69 -0.73
CA TYR A 163 15.00 -1.79 -1.51
C TYR A 163 14.88 -0.66 -2.55
N LEU A 164 15.08 0.61 -2.16
CA LEU A 164 14.99 1.74 -3.07
C LEU A 164 16.07 1.68 -4.17
N LEU A 165 17.29 1.30 -3.83
CA LEU A 165 18.38 1.14 -4.81
C LEU A 165 18.11 -0.02 -5.78
N ALA A 166 17.42 -1.08 -5.37
CA ALA A 166 17.00 -2.15 -6.28
C ALA A 166 15.99 -1.66 -7.35
N TYR A 167 15.28 -0.55 -7.09
CA TYR A 167 14.43 0.15 -8.04
C TYR A 167 15.10 1.36 -8.69
N GLU A 168 16.45 1.44 -8.62
CA GLU A 168 17.26 2.52 -9.20
C GLU A 168 16.83 3.92 -8.73
N MET A 169 16.42 4.03 -7.46
CA MET A 169 15.95 5.27 -6.83
C MET A 169 17.08 5.92 -6.02
N ASN A 170 18.14 6.36 -6.69
CA ASN A 170 19.33 6.95 -6.08
C ASN A 170 19.27 8.47 -5.93
N GLU A 171 18.16 9.10 -6.32
CA GLU A 171 17.96 10.54 -6.22
C GLU A 171 17.50 11.01 -4.84
N TYR A 172 17.42 10.12 -3.85
CA TYR A 172 17.02 10.45 -2.48
C TYR A 172 18.22 10.42 -1.53
N GLU A 173 18.23 11.39 -0.63
CA GLU A 173 19.01 11.34 0.61
C GLU A 173 18.07 11.01 1.78
N ALA A 174 18.61 10.38 2.80
CA ALA A 174 17.88 10.01 3.99
C ALA A 174 18.44 10.71 5.24
N PHE A 175 17.57 11.34 6.01
CA PHE A 175 17.89 11.75 7.37
C PHE A 175 17.38 10.70 8.33
N ILE A 176 18.27 10.16 9.15
CA ILE A 176 17.92 9.16 10.16
C ILE A 176 17.89 9.83 11.53
N GLY A 177 16.78 9.64 12.25
CA GLY A 177 16.66 10.04 13.64
C GLY A 177 16.49 8.82 14.53
N GLU A 178 17.44 8.58 15.41
CA GLU A 178 17.46 7.49 16.40
C GLU A 178 17.22 8.06 17.79
N HIS A 179 16.40 7.42 18.62
CA HIS A 179 16.12 7.81 20.00
C HIS A 179 15.79 9.30 20.17
N LEU A 180 15.02 9.84 19.23
CA LEU A 180 14.72 11.28 19.20
C LEU A 180 14.08 11.78 20.49
N GLY A 181 14.64 12.87 21.02
CA GLY A 181 14.26 13.47 22.30
C GLY A 181 14.87 12.77 23.53
N GLY A 182 15.49 11.60 23.35
CA GLY A 182 16.08 10.83 24.43
C GLY A 182 17.58 11.08 24.66
N PRO A 183 18.17 10.53 25.73
CA PRO A 183 19.59 10.71 26.05
C PRO A 183 20.54 10.06 25.04
N ASN A 184 20.06 9.12 24.24
CA ASN A 184 20.82 8.44 23.20
C ASN A 184 20.49 8.94 21.80
N GLU A 185 19.94 10.14 21.67
CA GLU A 185 19.59 10.73 20.37
C GLU A 185 20.80 10.77 19.43
N LYS A 186 20.62 10.23 18.21
CA LYS A 186 21.56 10.35 17.12
C LYS A 186 20.81 10.74 15.86
N THR A 187 21.41 11.64 15.10
CA THR A 187 20.82 12.11 13.84
C THR A 187 21.89 12.31 12.78
N GLY A 188 21.53 12.15 11.52
CA GLY A 188 22.45 12.42 10.41
C GLY A 188 21.81 12.25 9.04
N TRP A 189 22.36 12.96 8.05
CA TRP A 189 22.08 12.77 6.64
C TRP A 189 22.99 11.71 6.05
N TYR A 190 22.43 10.87 5.16
CA TYR A 190 23.12 9.77 4.50
C TYR A 190 22.64 9.67 3.05
N THR A 191 23.51 9.27 2.13
CA THR A 191 23.06 8.73 0.85
C THR A 191 22.48 7.32 1.08
N LEU A 192 21.68 6.82 0.14
CA LEU A 192 21.13 5.48 0.27
C LEU A 192 22.22 4.41 0.31
N GLU A 193 23.32 4.62 -0.44
CA GLU A 193 24.47 3.69 -0.45
C GLU A 193 25.18 3.64 0.92
N GLN A 194 25.29 4.76 1.61
CA GLN A 194 25.88 4.81 2.95
C GLN A 194 25.04 4.06 4.00
N LEU A 195 23.72 3.93 3.76
CA LEU A 195 22.84 3.21 4.68
C LEU A 195 22.92 1.69 4.55
N ILE A 196 23.38 1.14 3.40
CA ILE A 196 23.34 -0.31 3.11
C ILE A 196 23.97 -1.14 4.23
N ASP A 197 25.14 -0.73 4.69
CA ASP A 197 25.92 -1.43 5.71
C ASP A 197 25.81 -0.78 7.09
N GLY A 198 24.93 0.22 7.23
CA GLY A 198 24.68 0.92 8.49
C GLY A 198 23.94 0.06 9.50
N THR A 199 24.26 0.26 10.78
CA THR A 199 23.49 -0.32 11.89
C THR A 199 22.81 0.81 12.64
N PHE A 200 21.50 0.72 12.80
CA PHE A 200 20.66 1.73 13.43
C PHE A 200 19.89 1.14 14.60
N ALA A 201 19.61 1.95 15.61
CA ALA A 201 18.77 1.55 16.73
C ALA A 201 17.38 1.17 16.26
N GLU A 202 16.68 0.27 16.97
CA GLU A 202 15.30 -0.12 16.65
C GLU A 202 14.33 1.08 16.70
N LEU A 203 14.56 1.98 17.65
CA LEU A 203 13.76 3.20 17.78
C LEU A 203 14.32 4.26 16.83
N ASN A 204 13.88 4.24 15.60
CA ASN A 204 14.29 5.20 14.57
C ASN A 204 13.14 5.64 13.68
N ILE A 205 13.39 6.70 12.92
CA ILE A 205 12.52 7.21 11.84
C ILE A 205 13.39 7.66 10.68
N VAL A 206 12.91 7.44 9.46
CA VAL A 206 13.58 7.83 8.22
C VAL A 206 12.81 8.99 7.59
N LEU A 207 13.51 10.06 7.23
CA LEU A 207 13.03 11.10 6.33
C LEU A 207 13.81 10.99 5.02
N LEU A 208 13.12 10.65 3.95
CA LEU A 208 13.68 10.68 2.60
C LEU A 208 13.41 12.05 1.98
N LYS A 209 14.40 12.63 1.34
CA LYS A 209 14.28 13.86 0.58
C LYS A 209 14.87 13.67 -0.81
N ARG A 210 14.09 14.03 -1.84
CA ARG A 210 14.59 14.01 -3.21
C ARG A 210 15.55 15.17 -3.41
N VAL A 211 16.77 14.87 -3.85
CA VAL A 211 17.84 15.86 -4.07
C VAL A 211 18.11 16.14 -5.54
N HIS A 212 17.68 15.24 -6.42
CA HIS A 212 17.78 15.40 -7.87
C HIS A 212 16.43 15.12 -8.52
N ASN A 213 16.02 15.95 -9.47
CA ASN A 213 14.81 15.73 -10.23
C ASN A 213 15.04 14.64 -11.29
N VAL A 214 14.70 13.42 -10.95
CA VAL A 214 14.51 12.34 -11.92
C VAL A 214 13.00 12.18 -12.10
N VAL A 215 12.40 13.06 -12.88
CA VAL A 215 10.95 13.03 -13.09
C VAL A 215 10.65 12.10 -14.25
N SER A 216 10.29 10.87 -13.93
CA SER A 216 9.59 9.98 -14.87
C SER A 216 8.09 10.18 -14.68
N HIS A 217 7.52 11.24 -15.25
CA HIS A 217 6.08 11.36 -15.38
C HIS A 217 5.64 10.56 -16.61
N TYR A 218 4.97 9.45 -16.38
CA TYR A 218 4.41 8.64 -17.46
C TYR A 218 2.95 9.04 -17.67
N PRO A 219 2.61 9.61 -18.87
CA PRO A 219 1.22 9.87 -19.20
C PRO A 219 0.45 8.56 -19.37
N LEU A 220 -0.87 8.62 -19.27
CA LEU A 220 -1.72 7.48 -19.59
C LEU A 220 -1.48 7.04 -21.05
N GLY A 221 -1.25 5.76 -21.27
CA GLY A 221 -0.90 5.23 -22.57
C GLY A 221 0.60 5.28 -22.85
N VAL A 222 1.41 4.71 -21.95
CA VAL A 222 2.86 4.52 -22.17
C VAL A 222 3.11 3.77 -23.49
N ASP A 223 4.04 4.24 -24.29
CA ASP A 223 4.37 3.62 -25.58
C ASP A 223 4.85 2.18 -25.40
N ASP A 224 4.40 1.28 -26.29
CA ASP A 224 4.69 -0.16 -26.20
C ASP A 224 6.21 -0.45 -26.27
N GLU A 225 6.96 0.40 -26.97
CA GLU A 225 8.40 0.31 -27.16
C GLU A 225 9.20 0.62 -25.87
N GLN A 226 8.55 1.25 -24.88
CA GLN A 226 9.18 1.52 -23.60
C GLN A 226 9.23 0.29 -22.70
N PHE A 227 8.44 -0.72 -22.98
CA PHE A 227 8.44 -1.96 -22.20
C PHE A 227 9.47 -2.96 -22.73
N SER A 228 10.26 -3.54 -21.83
CA SER A 228 11.04 -4.76 -22.13
C SER A 228 10.07 -5.87 -22.53
N GLN A 229 10.29 -6.46 -23.68
CA GLN A 229 9.42 -7.49 -24.25
C GLN A 229 10.22 -8.43 -25.14
N ARG A 230 9.73 -9.64 -25.38
CA ARG A 230 10.33 -10.52 -26.39
C ARG A 230 10.33 -9.81 -27.76
N LYS A 231 11.29 -10.21 -28.63
CA LYS A 231 11.50 -9.57 -29.95
C LYS A 231 10.17 -9.31 -30.68
N PRO A 232 10.08 -8.24 -31.48
CA PRO A 232 8.84 -7.65 -32.00
C PRO A 232 7.85 -8.62 -32.64
N ASP A 233 8.34 -9.67 -33.29
CA ASP A 233 7.52 -10.64 -34.02
C ASP A 233 6.77 -11.65 -33.14
N ARG A 234 7.03 -11.65 -31.82
CA ARG A 234 6.42 -12.56 -30.84
C ARG A 234 5.98 -11.88 -29.55
N GLY A 235 6.03 -10.56 -29.50
CA GLY A 235 5.67 -9.80 -28.30
C GLY A 235 4.15 -9.84 -28.02
N LEU A 236 3.78 -10.35 -26.86
CA LEU A 236 2.38 -10.46 -26.42
C LEU A 236 1.95 -9.30 -25.52
N ILE A 237 2.49 -8.09 -25.73
CA ILE A 237 2.09 -6.90 -24.97
C ILE A 237 0.66 -6.47 -25.33
N THR A 238 -0.15 -6.17 -24.33
CA THR A 238 -1.42 -5.45 -24.53
C THR A 238 -1.12 -4.07 -25.10
N LYS A 239 -1.54 -3.82 -26.34
CA LYS A 239 -1.22 -2.58 -27.07
C LYS A 239 -1.77 -1.36 -26.35
N ARG A 240 -1.06 -0.23 -26.45
CA ARG A 240 -1.35 1.03 -25.73
C ARG A 240 -2.83 1.39 -25.75
N GLU A 241 -3.46 1.39 -26.92
CA GLU A 241 -4.86 1.80 -27.07
C GLU A 241 -5.82 0.82 -26.35
N ILE A 242 -5.54 -0.48 -26.46
CA ILE A 242 -6.31 -1.52 -25.78
C ILE A 242 -6.10 -1.45 -24.27
N ARG A 243 -4.86 -1.23 -23.83
CA ARG A 243 -4.47 -1.12 -22.41
C ARG A 243 -5.18 0.03 -21.73
N VAL A 244 -5.16 1.22 -22.33
CA VAL A 244 -5.86 2.41 -21.80
C VAL A 244 -7.35 2.17 -21.65
N LEU A 245 -7.99 1.57 -22.65
CA LEU A 245 -9.43 1.27 -22.58
C LEU A 245 -9.73 0.17 -21.56
N SER A 246 -8.88 -0.85 -21.45
CA SER A 246 -9.02 -1.90 -20.42
C SER A 246 -8.93 -1.30 -19.01
N LEU A 247 -7.96 -0.42 -18.75
CA LEU A 247 -7.82 0.28 -17.48
C LEU A 247 -9.03 1.15 -17.15
N ALA A 248 -9.59 1.83 -18.15
CA ALA A 248 -10.83 2.62 -17.98
C ALA A 248 -12.01 1.73 -17.57
N GLN A 249 -12.13 0.52 -18.13
CA GLN A 249 -13.19 -0.43 -17.80
C GLN A 249 -13.03 -1.03 -16.39
N LEU A 250 -11.79 -1.19 -15.89
CA LEU A 250 -11.51 -1.72 -14.56
C LEU A 250 -11.94 -0.78 -13.44
N GLN A 251 -12.05 0.53 -13.68
CA GLN A 251 -12.46 1.57 -12.71
C GLN A 251 -11.71 1.46 -11.37
N LEU A 252 -10.40 1.37 -11.45
CA LEU A 252 -9.51 1.19 -10.30
C LEU A 252 -9.53 2.41 -9.37
N GLN A 253 -9.50 2.14 -8.06
CA GLN A 253 -9.46 3.15 -7.02
C GLN A 253 -8.29 2.91 -6.06
N PRO A 254 -7.79 3.94 -5.35
CA PRO A 254 -6.76 3.76 -4.33
C PRO A 254 -7.17 2.69 -3.30
N GLY A 255 -6.25 1.76 -3.01
CA GLY A 255 -6.49 0.66 -2.08
C GLY A 255 -7.19 -0.56 -2.68
N HIS A 256 -7.62 -0.51 -3.95
CA HIS A 256 -8.14 -1.70 -4.63
C HIS A 256 -7.06 -2.76 -4.82
N VAL A 257 -7.52 -4.00 -4.94
CA VAL A 257 -6.73 -5.17 -5.35
C VAL A 257 -7.05 -5.48 -6.81
N LEU A 258 -6.03 -5.52 -7.65
CA LEU A 258 -6.11 -5.91 -9.05
C LEU A 258 -5.44 -7.27 -9.26
N TRP A 259 -6.11 -8.19 -9.93
CA TRP A 259 -5.48 -9.36 -10.53
C TRP A 259 -5.19 -9.12 -12.01
N ASP A 260 -3.96 -9.38 -12.44
CA ASP A 260 -3.52 -9.33 -13.84
C ASP A 260 -3.15 -10.75 -14.30
N ILE A 261 -4.04 -11.38 -15.05
CA ILE A 261 -3.92 -12.77 -15.46
C ILE A 261 -3.46 -12.88 -16.90
N GLY A 262 -2.32 -13.55 -17.09
CA GLY A 262 -1.59 -13.54 -18.35
C GLY A 262 -0.86 -12.21 -18.55
N ALA A 263 -0.16 -11.78 -17.50
CA ALA A 263 0.42 -10.44 -17.38
C ALA A 263 1.51 -10.14 -18.42
N CYS A 264 2.16 -11.16 -18.99
CA CYS A 264 3.22 -11.05 -19.98
C CYS A 264 4.30 -10.04 -19.55
N THR A 265 4.38 -8.86 -20.17
CA THR A 265 5.33 -7.79 -19.85
C THR A 265 4.97 -6.99 -18.58
N GLY A 266 3.82 -7.25 -17.97
CA GLY A 266 3.28 -6.49 -16.84
C GLY A 266 2.74 -5.11 -17.22
N SER A 267 2.55 -4.82 -18.50
CA SER A 267 2.19 -3.47 -18.96
C SER A 267 0.87 -2.94 -18.40
N VAL A 268 -0.12 -3.80 -18.18
CA VAL A 268 -1.41 -3.41 -17.57
C VAL A 268 -1.22 -3.13 -16.08
N SER A 269 -0.56 -4.02 -15.34
CA SER A 269 -0.22 -3.86 -13.93
C SER A 269 0.56 -2.58 -13.67
N ILE A 270 1.60 -2.34 -14.48
CA ILE A 270 2.49 -1.18 -14.35
C ILE A 270 1.71 0.11 -14.58
N GLU A 271 0.98 0.21 -15.69
CA GLU A 271 0.25 1.44 -16.01
C GLU A 271 -0.91 1.68 -15.02
N ALA A 272 -1.54 0.62 -14.49
CA ALA A 272 -2.50 0.72 -13.41
C ALA A 272 -1.89 1.39 -12.16
N ILE A 273 -0.69 0.97 -11.76
CA ILE A 273 0.04 1.51 -10.60
C ILE A 273 0.51 2.93 -10.84
N LEU A 274 1.04 3.25 -12.05
CA LEU A 274 1.49 4.60 -12.38
C LEU A 274 0.37 5.64 -12.23
N HIS A 275 -0.89 5.25 -12.49
CA HIS A 275 -2.05 6.13 -12.34
C HIS A 275 -2.77 5.99 -11.00
N THR A 276 -2.55 4.89 -10.28
CA THR A 276 -3.14 4.65 -8.97
C THR A 276 -2.10 4.00 -8.04
N PRO A 277 -1.14 4.76 -7.50
CA PRO A 277 0.03 4.20 -6.78
C PRO A 277 -0.29 3.38 -5.53
N LEU A 278 -1.50 3.50 -4.98
CA LEU A 278 -1.95 2.75 -3.80
C LEU A 278 -2.64 1.42 -4.15
N LEU A 279 -2.64 0.99 -5.41
CA LEU A 279 -3.11 -0.34 -5.81
C LEU A 279 -2.22 -1.43 -5.22
N ARG A 280 -2.85 -2.55 -4.89
CA ARG A 280 -2.19 -3.83 -4.65
C ARG A 280 -2.44 -4.72 -5.85
N VAL A 281 -1.38 -5.07 -6.55
CA VAL A 281 -1.49 -5.83 -7.80
C VAL A 281 -0.86 -7.20 -7.61
N TYR A 282 -1.57 -8.22 -8.08
CA TYR A 282 -1.13 -9.60 -8.15
C TYR A 282 -1.18 -10.05 -9.61
N ALA A 283 -0.03 -10.35 -10.17
CA ALA A 283 0.14 -10.74 -11.56
C ALA A 283 0.58 -12.21 -11.66
N ILE A 284 0.03 -12.94 -12.60
CA ILE A 284 0.44 -14.31 -12.90
C ILE A 284 0.76 -14.46 -14.39
N GLU A 285 1.93 -15.03 -14.69
CA GLU A 285 2.39 -15.30 -16.05
C GLU A 285 3.01 -16.71 -16.13
N LYS A 286 2.56 -17.50 -17.10
CA LYS A 286 3.01 -18.88 -17.29
C LYS A 286 4.40 -18.99 -17.94
N ASN A 287 4.79 -17.99 -18.72
CA ASN A 287 6.05 -17.98 -19.44
C ASN A 287 7.13 -17.31 -18.58
N ALA A 288 8.17 -18.05 -18.25
CA ALA A 288 9.27 -17.57 -17.42
C ALA A 288 10.05 -16.41 -18.06
N ASP A 289 10.22 -16.43 -19.40
CA ASP A 289 10.94 -15.35 -20.11
C ASP A 289 10.14 -14.04 -20.09
N ASP A 290 8.80 -14.12 -20.19
CA ASP A 290 7.96 -12.94 -20.07
C ASP A 290 7.96 -12.39 -18.65
N LEU A 291 8.06 -13.25 -17.62
CA LEU A 291 8.19 -12.83 -16.25
C LEU A 291 9.53 -12.10 -15.98
N ILE A 292 10.61 -12.47 -16.65
CA ILE A 292 11.88 -11.73 -16.60
C ILE A 292 11.68 -10.30 -17.13
N ASN A 293 11.08 -10.16 -18.32
CA ASN A 293 10.76 -8.85 -18.87
C ASN A 293 9.85 -8.04 -17.94
N LEU A 294 8.85 -8.67 -17.33
CA LEU A 294 7.95 -8.03 -16.37
C LEU A 294 8.75 -7.45 -15.19
N ARG A 295 9.69 -8.22 -14.62
CA ARG A 295 10.53 -7.76 -13.51
C ARG A 295 11.46 -6.61 -13.90
N GLU A 296 12.05 -6.65 -15.09
CA GLU A 296 12.82 -5.54 -15.63
C GLU A 296 11.94 -4.28 -15.76
N ASN A 297 10.70 -4.45 -16.24
CA ASN A 297 9.74 -3.36 -16.34
C ASN A 297 9.33 -2.83 -14.96
N GLN A 298 9.15 -3.68 -13.96
CA GLN A 298 8.89 -3.24 -12.58
C GLN A 298 9.98 -2.28 -12.09
N VAL A 299 11.25 -2.62 -12.29
CA VAL A 299 12.39 -1.76 -11.91
C VAL A 299 12.37 -0.47 -12.71
N LYS A 300 12.30 -0.58 -14.04
CA LYS A 300 12.32 0.56 -14.95
C LYS A 300 11.23 1.60 -14.65
N PHE A 301 10.02 1.14 -14.37
CA PHE A 301 8.86 1.99 -14.07
C PHE A 301 8.66 2.22 -12.56
N ARG A 302 9.53 1.65 -11.72
CA ARG A 302 9.50 1.78 -10.26
C ARG A 302 8.14 1.39 -9.68
N THR A 303 7.59 0.30 -10.19
CA THR A 303 6.30 -0.25 -9.76
C THR A 303 6.51 -1.61 -9.13
N ASP A 304 6.22 -1.70 -7.84
CA ASP A 304 6.40 -2.93 -7.07
C ASP A 304 5.04 -3.61 -6.82
N PHE A 305 4.93 -4.83 -7.26
CA PHE A 305 3.76 -5.68 -7.08
C PHE A 305 4.14 -7.15 -7.14
N VAL A 306 3.25 -8.01 -6.64
CA VAL A 306 3.47 -9.46 -6.63
C VAL A 306 3.32 -10.01 -8.05
N ALA A 307 4.38 -10.62 -8.57
CA ALA A 307 4.37 -11.29 -9.87
C ALA A 307 4.88 -12.73 -9.72
N VAL A 308 4.04 -13.71 -10.07
CA VAL A 308 4.34 -15.12 -9.93
C VAL A 308 4.42 -15.83 -11.28
N ASN A 309 5.32 -16.83 -11.37
CA ASN A 309 5.35 -17.74 -12.51
C ASN A 309 4.34 -18.86 -12.27
N GLY A 310 3.31 -18.94 -13.11
CA GLY A 310 2.26 -19.93 -12.94
C GLY A 310 1.22 -19.87 -14.04
N ARG A 311 0.39 -20.89 -14.10
CA ARG A 311 -0.75 -20.96 -15.02
C ARG A 311 -2.05 -20.89 -14.24
N ALA A 312 -2.78 -19.77 -14.38
CA ALA A 312 -4.11 -19.65 -13.80
C ALA A 312 -5.08 -20.70 -14.39
N PRO A 313 -6.05 -21.23 -13.58
CA PRO A 313 -6.41 -20.76 -12.24
C PRO A 313 -5.48 -21.23 -11.10
N ALA A 314 -4.61 -22.21 -11.33
CA ALA A 314 -3.65 -22.62 -10.32
C ALA A 314 -2.73 -21.47 -9.92
N GLY A 315 -2.42 -21.35 -8.61
CA GLY A 315 -1.55 -20.28 -8.09
C GLY A 315 -2.25 -18.99 -7.72
N LEU A 316 -3.57 -18.89 -7.87
CA LEU A 316 -4.34 -17.73 -7.43
C LEU A 316 -4.78 -17.79 -5.96
N ASP A 317 -4.62 -18.94 -5.30
CA ASP A 317 -5.10 -19.17 -3.92
C ASP A 317 -4.45 -18.24 -2.90
N GLU A 318 -3.18 -17.90 -3.13
CA GLU A 318 -2.39 -17.01 -2.25
C GLU A 318 -2.66 -15.52 -2.51
N PHE A 319 -3.39 -15.18 -3.58
CA PHE A 319 -3.69 -13.80 -3.90
C PHE A 319 -4.81 -13.29 -2.99
N GLU A 320 -4.74 -12.03 -2.61
CA GLU A 320 -5.83 -11.35 -1.89
C GLU A 320 -7.03 -11.17 -2.80
N ASP A 321 -8.26 -11.31 -2.26
CA ASP A 321 -9.50 -11.18 -3.02
C ASP A 321 -9.57 -9.85 -3.79
N PRO A 322 -9.83 -9.88 -5.11
CA PRO A 322 -9.70 -8.71 -5.97
C PRO A 322 -10.95 -7.82 -5.96
N ASN A 323 -10.73 -6.52 -6.17
CA ASN A 323 -11.78 -5.58 -6.57
C ASN A 323 -11.97 -5.57 -8.09
N ALA A 324 -10.89 -5.88 -8.82
CA ALA A 324 -10.90 -5.94 -10.28
C ALA A 324 -9.99 -7.05 -10.78
N VAL A 325 -10.40 -7.69 -11.90
CA VAL A 325 -9.63 -8.73 -12.57
C VAL A 325 -9.47 -8.34 -14.03
N PHE A 326 -8.22 -8.31 -14.51
CA PHE A 326 -7.90 -8.22 -15.94
C PHE A 326 -7.43 -9.58 -16.44
N ILE A 327 -7.96 -10.03 -17.58
CA ILE A 327 -7.55 -11.27 -18.24
C ILE A 327 -7.06 -10.94 -19.65
N GLY A 328 -5.73 -10.92 -19.80
CA GLY A 328 -5.04 -10.73 -21.09
C GLY A 328 -4.84 -12.02 -21.85
N GLY A 329 -4.82 -13.16 -21.15
CA GLY A 329 -4.68 -14.49 -21.72
C GLY A 329 -5.03 -15.58 -20.71
N SER A 330 -5.90 -16.53 -21.09
CA SER A 330 -6.44 -17.57 -20.19
C SER A 330 -5.72 -18.92 -20.27
N GLY A 331 -4.82 -19.09 -21.23
CA GLY A 331 -4.16 -20.38 -21.44
C GLY A 331 -5.09 -21.53 -21.87
N GLY A 332 -6.34 -21.26 -22.25
CA GLY A 332 -7.34 -22.24 -22.68
C GLY A 332 -8.37 -22.64 -21.62
N GLU A 333 -8.23 -22.17 -20.37
CA GLU A 333 -9.12 -22.52 -19.23
C GLU A 333 -9.98 -21.31 -18.81
N LEU A 334 -10.48 -20.53 -19.80
CA LEU A 334 -11.17 -19.26 -19.52
C LEU A 334 -12.44 -19.44 -18.68
N LYS A 335 -13.20 -20.50 -18.91
CA LYS A 335 -14.48 -20.72 -18.21
C LYS A 335 -14.25 -20.97 -16.72
N GLU A 336 -13.37 -21.90 -16.39
CA GLU A 336 -13.00 -22.27 -15.03
C GLU A 336 -12.36 -21.06 -14.31
N LEU A 337 -11.53 -20.34 -15.01
CA LEU A 337 -10.89 -19.11 -14.51
C LEU A 337 -11.93 -18.04 -14.13
N LEU A 338 -12.90 -17.77 -15.02
CA LEU A 338 -13.96 -16.80 -14.76
C LEU A 338 -14.84 -17.22 -13.57
N GLN A 339 -15.11 -18.52 -13.41
CA GLN A 339 -15.86 -19.04 -12.27
C GLN A 339 -15.11 -18.79 -10.95
N LEU A 340 -13.81 -19.06 -10.92
CA LEU A 340 -12.97 -18.78 -9.75
C LEU A 340 -12.89 -17.28 -9.45
N CYS A 341 -12.65 -16.47 -10.47
CA CYS A 341 -12.60 -15.02 -10.30
C CYS A 341 -13.91 -14.46 -9.75
N ALA A 342 -15.05 -14.93 -10.25
CA ALA A 342 -16.36 -14.50 -9.77
C ALA A 342 -16.61 -14.85 -8.30
N GLN A 343 -16.14 -16.03 -7.85
CA GLN A 343 -16.25 -16.46 -6.45
C GLN A 343 -15.40 -15.61 -5.49
N ARG A 344 -14.22 -15.15 -5.96
CA ARG A 344 -13.25 -14.40 -5.18
C ARG A 344 -13.43 -12.89 -5.30
N LEU A 345 -14.19 -12.42 -6.29
CA LEU A 345 -14.38 -11.00 -6.56
C LEU A 345 -15.16 -10.33 -5.43
N ARG A 346 -14.66 -9.20 -4.96
CA ARG A 346 -15.36 -8.39 -3.94
C ARG A 346 -16.64 -7.79 -4.53
N ALA A 347 -17.63 -7.55 -3.67
CA ALA A 347 -18.90 -6.94 -4.06
C ALA A 347 -18.71 -5.65 -4.88
N GLY A 348 -19.46 -5.49 -5.96
CA GLY A 348 -19.32 -4.39 -6.92
C GLY A 348 -18.08 -4.47 -7.81
N GLY A 349 -17.32 -5.57 -7.73
CA GLY A 349 -16.08 -5.75 -8.48
C GLY A 349 -16.31 -5.95 -9.98
N ARG A 350 -15.20 -5.92 -10.75
CA ARG A 350 -15.22 -5.96 -12.22
C ARG A 350 -14.25 -6.99 -12.77
N ILE A 351 -14.65 -7.63 -13.88
CA ILE A 351 -13.80 -8.51 -14.67
C ILE A 351 -13.73 -7.96 -16.09
N VAL A 352 -12.54 -7.72 -16.59
CA VAL A 352 -12.29 -7.26 -17.97
C VAL A 352 -11.46 -8.32 -18.69
N VAL A 353 -12.01 -8.84 -19.79
CA VAL A 353 -11.34 -9.84 -20.64
C VAL A 353 -11.04 -9.23 -22.01
N ASN A 354 -9.80 -9.32 -22.45
CA ASN A 354 -9.40 -8.99 -23.81
C ASN A 354 -9.54 -10.23 -24.69
N ALA A 355 -10.48 -10.21 -25.63
CA ALA A 355 -10.73 -11.31 -26.55
C ALA A 355 -10.32 -10.92 -27.99
N ALA A 356 -9.35 -11.65 -28.54
CA ALA A 356 -8.88 -11.49 -29.91
C ALA A 356 -9.49 -12.54 -30.87
N THR A 357 -10.22 -13.53 -30.33
CA THR A 357 -10.89 -14.59 -31.12
C THR A 357 -12.38 -14.66 -30.77
N ILE A 358 -13.16 -15.23 -31.70
CA ILE A 358 -14.59 -15.43 -31.51
C ILE A 358 -14.88 -16.39 -30.37
N GLU A 359 -14.05 -17.42 -30.21
CA GLU A 359 -14.20 -18.44 -29.17
C GLU A 359 -13.99 -17.82 -27.80
N THR A 360 -12.94 -16.98 -27.63
CA THR A 360 -12.68 -16.26 -26.38
C THR A 360 -13.82 -15.28 -26.05
N LEU A 361 -14.30 -14.54 -27.04
CA LEU A 361 -15.43 -13.63 -26.92
C LEU A 361 -16.69 -14.36 -26.45
N ALA A 362 -17.08 -15.43 -27.15
CA ALA A 362 -18.27 -16.21 -26.83
C ALA A 362 -18.18 -16.80 -25.42
N THR A 363 -17.05 -17.47 -25.09
CA THR A 363 -16.83 -18.06 -23.77
C THR A 363 -16.90 -17.00 -22.66
N ALA A 364 -16.24 -15.84 -22.84
CA ALA A 364 -16.27 -14.79 -21.83
C ALA A 364 -17.69 -14.25 -21.62
N TYR A 365 -18.37 -13.91 -22.69
CA TYR A 365 -19.72 -13.35 -22.66
C TYR A 365 -20.74 -14.30 -22.02
N GLU A 366 -20.80 -15.56 -22.49
CA GLU A 366 -21.74 -16.56 -21.99
C GLU A 366 -21.48 -16.93 -20.53
N THR A 367 -20.19 -17.12 -20.17
CA THR A 367 -19.83 -17.48 -18.79
C THR A 367 -20.18 -16.36 -17.83
N LEU A 368 -19.80 -15.11 -18.09
CA LEU A 368 -20.10 -13.98 -17.20
C LEU A 368 -21.62 -13.78 -17.06
N ARG A 369 -22.40 -13.92 -18.14
CA ARG A 369 -23.86 -13.87 -18.07
C ARG A 369 -24.45 -15.01 -17.22
N SER A 370 -23.94 -16.23 -17.38
CA SER A 370 -24.40 -17.37 -16.57
C SER A 370 -24.10 -17.20 -15.08
N LEU A 371 -23.07 -16.41 -14.75
CA LEU A 371 -22.68 -16.02 -13.39
C LEU A 371 -23.39 -14.74 -12.90
N GLN A 372 -24.43 -14.29 -13.62
CA GLN A 372 -25.27 -13.13 -13.28
C GLN A 372 -24.54 -11.77 -13.25
N PHE A 373 -23.47 -11.63 -14.02
CA PHE A 373 -22.84 -10.33 -14.24
C PHE A 373 -23.64 -9.49 -15.25
N THR A 374 -23.67 -8.19 -15.03
CA THR A 374 -24.00 -7.23 -16.08
C THR A 374 -22.85 -7.16 -17.06
N VAL A 375 -23.06 -7.63 -18.29
CA VAL A 375 -21.99 -7.76 -19.30
C VAL A 375 -22.13 -6.73 -20.40
N SER A 376 -21.06 -6.01 -20.70
CA SER A 376 -20.92 -5.16 -21.88
C SER A 376 -19.76 -5.61 -22.74
N VAL A 377 -19.85 -5.38 -24.06
CA VAL A 377 -18.79 -5.70 -25.02
C VAL A 377 -18.51 -4.48 -25.88
N SER A 378 -17.24 -4.13 -26.01
CA SER A 378 -16.77 -3.07 -26.90
C SER A 378 -15.77 -3.65 -27.90
N LEU A 379 -15.98 -3.41 -29.20
CA LEU A 379 -14.98 -3.70 -30.23
C LEU A 379 -14.04 -2.51 -30.37
N VAL A 380 -12.75 -2.76 -30.25
CA VAL A 380 -11.70 -1.76 -30.49
C VAL A 380 -10.87 -2.18 -31.70
N GLN A 381 -10.87 -1.34 -32.72
CA GLN A 381 -10.04 -1.50 -33.88
C GLN A 381 -9.26 -0.22 -34.15
N THR A 382 -7.95 -0.34 -34.21
CA THR A 382 -7.03 0.78 -34.40
C THR A 382 -6.14 0.57 -35.61
N ALA A 383 -5.61 1.67 -36.11
CA ALA A 383 -4.57 1.66 -37.13
C ALA A 383 -3.53 2.71 -36.79
N ARG A 384 -2.25 2.38 -36.95
CA ARG A 384 -1.15 3.31 -36.71
C ARG A 384 -0.52 3.73 -38.02
N SER A 385 -0.08 4.97 -38.09
CA SER A 385 0.67 5.45 -39.24
C SER A 385 2.04 4.79 -39.33
N LYS A 386 2.45 4.37 -40.52
CA LYS A 386 3.75 3.77 -40.79
C LYS A 386 4.36 4.39 -42.05
N ALA A 387 5.60 4.83 -41.96
CA ALA A 387 6.32 5.38 -43.07
C ALA A 387 6.53 4.32 -44.19
N ILE A 388 6.32 4.69 -45.43
CA ILE A 388 6.63 3.88 -46.60
C ILE A 388 7.27 4.80 -47.67
N LEU A 389 8.55 4.65 -47.92
CA LEU A 389 9.35 5.57 -48.73
C LEU A 389 9.17 7.04 -48.29
N GLN A 390 8.60 7.89 -49.13
CA GLN A 390 8.31 9.31 -48.84
C GLN A 390 6.84 9.55 -48.46
N LEU A 391 6.07 8.50 -48.28
CA LEU A 391 4.63 8.52 -47.95
C LEU A 391 4.38 7.90 -46.60
N THR A 392 3.18 8.10 -46.08
CA THR A 392 2.70 7.49 -44.86
C THR A 392 1.46 6.66 -45.14
N ARG A 393 1.45 5.40 -44.75
CA ARG A 393 0.27 4.55 -44.78
C ARG A 393 -0.27 4.28 -43.42
N PHE A 394 -1.51 3.84 -43.31
CA PHE A 394 -2.05 3.25 -42.08
C PHE A 394 -1.88 1.73 -42.13
N GLU A 395 -1.38 1.17 -41.00
CA GLU A 395 -1.29 -0.25 -40.76
C GLU A 395 -2.33 -0.62 -39.71
N GLY A 396 -3.34 -1.41 -40.12
CA GLY A 396 -4.40 -1.87 -39.22
C GLY A 396 -3.87 -2.87 -38.18
N MET A 397 -4.32 -2.77 -36.97
CA MET A 397 -4.07 -3.74 -35.90
C MET A 397 -5.24 -4.74 -35.85
N ASN A 398 -4.99 -5.93 -35.32
CA ASN A 398 -6.06 -6.88 -35.07
C ASN A 398 -7.11 -6.29 -34.12
N PRO A 399 -8.41 -6.44 -34.46
CA PRO A 399 -9.47 -6.00 -33.55
C PRO A 399 -9.43 -6.80 -32.25
N VAL A 400 -9.75 -6.12 -31.13
CA VAL A 400 -9.86 -6.74 -29.80
C VAL A 400 -11.24 -6.40 -29.24
N TYR A 401 -11.93 -7.40 -28.73
CA TYR A 401 -13.16 -7.22 -27.98
C TYR A 401 -12.83 -7.09 -26.49
N LEU A 402 -13.27 -6.01 -25.88
CA LEU A 402 -13.23 -5.81 -24.42
C LEU A 402 -14.56 -6.29 -23.85
N VAL A 403 -14.53 -7.44 -23.18
CA VAL A 403 -15.70 -7.98 -22.47
C VAL A 403 -15.59 -7.57 -21.02
N THR A 404 -16.53 -6.74 -20.57
CA THR A 404 -16.56 -6.22 -19.18
C THR A 404 -17.76 -6.80 -18.47
N GLY A 405 -17.51 -7.54 -17.39
CA GLY A 405 -18.51 -8.01 -16.43
C GLY A 405 -18.47 -7.17 -15.16
N VAL A 406 -19.60 -6.68 -14.72
CA VAL A 406 -19.78 -5.98 -13.45
C VAL A 406 -20.65 -6.83 -12.54
N GLN A 407 -20.14 -7.15 -11.34
CA GLN A 407 -20.93 -7.89 -10.35
C GLN A 407 -22.00 -6.96 -9.76
N SER A 408 -23.27 -7.39 -9.77
CA SER A 408 -24.36 -6.62 -9.16
C SER A 408 -24.13 -6.50 -7.66
N GLU A 409 -24.26 -5.30 -7.12
CA GLU A 409 -24.42 -5.11 -5.67
C GLU A 409 -25.70 -5.80 -5.26
N ASN A 410 -25.64 -6.69 -4.27
CA ASN A 410 -26.70 -7.63 -3.89
C ASN A 410 -28.10 -7.04 -3.94
N GLY A 411 -28.98 -7.67 -4.74
CA GLY A 411 -30.37 -7.95 -4.39
C GLY A 411 -31.32 -6.78 -4.33
N ASP A 412 -31.42 -5.96 -5.41
CA ASP A 412 -32.73 -5.45 -5.79
C ASP A 412 -33.22 -6.31 -6.96
N GLY A 413 -34.13 -7.20 -6.63
CA GLY A 413 -34.84 -8.00 -7.61
C GLY A 413 -35.54 -7.06 -8.59
N ASP A 414 -35.09 -7.11 -9.82
CA ASP A 414 -35.78 -6.53 -10.97
C ASP A 414 -37.17 -7.19 -11.04
N HIS A 415 -38.16 -6.50 -10.49
CA HIS A 415 -39.55 -6.72 -10.85
C HIS A 415 -39.79 -5.98 -12.16
N GLY A 416 -39.92 -6.76 -13.20
CA GLY A 416 -40.02 -6.40 -14.58
C GLY A 416 -41.02 -5.27 -14.92
N GLU A 417 -40.72 -4.64 -16.01
CA GLU A 417 -41.66 -4.32 -17.10
C GLU A 417 -41.03 -4.70 -18.45
#